data_c75c36950053cb950032949ee5a88a7f
#
_entry.id   c75c36950053cb950032949ee5a88a7f
#
_cell.length_a   1.000
_cell.length_b   1.000
_cell.length_c   1.000
_cell.angle_alpha   90.00
_cell.angle_beta   90.00
_cell.angle_gamma   90.00
#
_symmetry.space_group_name_H-M   'P 1'
#
loop_
_entity.id
_entity.type
_entity.pdbx_description
1 polymer ?
#
loop_
_entity_poly.entity_id
_entity_poly.type
_entity_poly.pdbx_seq_one_letter_code
_entity_poly.pdbx_strand_id
1 'polypeptide(L)'
;MASPNLSEIVTTTISNRSGKLADNVSNNNALLHRLKKKGNMRPLSGGRKINQELEYAANGTTMWYSGYENLEITPQDVFTSAEFDWKQLAVAVSISGLEQLQNSGKEAIIDLLESRVKNAERSMVNTLSDGVYSDGTGSSSKEIGGLQLLVADSPSTGTVGGINRANWSFWRNISYDSTTDGGGAATSSNIQGYMNTVYNQLVRGTDHPDLIVADNNYYNLYLGSLQTIQRVTDDKMASAGFTSLKYMGADVVL
;
A
#
# COMPACT_ATOMS: atom_id res chain seq x y z
N MET A 1 -4.57 49.49 12.42
CA MET A 1 -3.89 48.16 12.47
C MET A 1 -4.75 47.19 11.71
N ALA A 2 -4.26 46.67 10.60
CA ALA A 2 -4.97 45.65 9.86
C ALA A 2 -5.02 44.37 10.72
N SER A 3 -6.22 43.86 10.95
CA SER A 3 -6.41 42.59 11.65
C SER A 3 -5.71 41.49 10.86
N PRO A 4 -4.93 40.59 11.48
CA PRO A 4 -4.30 39.50 10.75
C PRO A 4 -5.37 38.70 10.01
N ASN A 5 -5.15 38.48 8.73
CA ASN A 5 -6.10 37.82 7.87
C ASN A 5 -6.31 36.39 8.36
N LEU A 6 -7.54 35.96 8.54
CA LEU A 6 -7.87 34.59 9.03
C LEU A 6 -7.22 33.50 8.16
N SER A 7 -7.01 33.80 6.87
CA SER A 7 -6.33 32.91 5.93
C SER A 7 -4.87 32.65 6.30
N GLU A 8 -4.15 33.60 6.88
CA GLU A 8 -2.74 33.40 7.29
C GLU A 8 -2.65 32.52 8.52
N ILE A 9 -3.57 32.64 9.47
CA ILE A 9 -3.65 31.78 10.65
C ILE A 9 -3.97 30.33 10.23
N VAL A 10 -4.91 30.15 9.31
CA VAL A 10 -5.27 28.84 8.78
C VAL A 10 -4.08 28.23 8.05
N THR A 11 -3.39 28.99 7.19
CA THR A 11 -2.24 28.52 6.43
C THR A 11 -1.08 28.09 7.34
N THR A 12 -0.74 28.88 8.35
CA THR A 12 0.34 28.54 9.28
C THR A 12 0.00 27.34 10.14
N THR A 13 -1.24 27.18 10.57
CA THR A 13 -1.68 26.02 11.36
C THR A 13 -1.64 24.75 10.52
N ILE A 14 -2.09 24.79 9.28
CA ILE A 14 -2.05 23.64 8.35
C ILE A 14 -0.61 23.28 8.01
N SER A 15 0.25 24.25 7.73
CA SER A 15 1.66 24.03 7.43
C SER A 15 2.41 23.36 8.60
N ASN A 16 2.17 23.80 9.82
CA ASN A 16 2.79 23.21 11.01
C ASN A 16 2.29 21.80 11.33
N ARG A 17 1.07 21.46 10.90
CA ARG A 17 0.45 20.15 11.15
C ARG A 17 0.71 19.13 10.07
N SER A 18 1.08 19.55 8.85
CA SER A 18 1.31 18.60 7.73
C SER A 18 2.33 17.52 8.05
N GLY A 19 3.41 17.85 8.75
CA GLY A 19 4.41 16.89 9.20
C GLY A 19 3.88 15.89 10.25
N LYS A 20 3.04 16.35 11.18
CA LYS A 20 2.40 15.48 12.18
C LYS A 20 1.34 14.60 11.56
N LEU A 21 0.61 15.10 10.56
CA LEU A 21 -0.38 14.34 9.81
C LEU A 21 0.25 13.15 9.09
N ALA A 22 1.35 13.36 8.38
CA ALA A 22 2.06 12.32 7.67
C ALA A 22 2.54 11.21 8.60
N ASP A 23 3.08 11.55 9.77
CA ASP A 23 3.53 10.59 10.77
C ASP A 23 2.37 9.82 11.40
N ASN A 24 1.24 10.46 11.69
CA ASN A 24 0.05 9.81 12.22
C ASN A 24 -0.54 8.81 11.22
N VAL A 25 -0.59 9.14 9.93
CA VAL A 25 -1.07 8.23 8.88
C VAL A 25 -0.21 6.98 8.81
N SER A 26 1.10 7.15 8.74
CA SER A 26 2.03 6.03 8.61
C SER A 26 2.04 5.10 9.82
N ASN A 27 1.68 5.58 11.00
CA ASN A 27 1.64 4.79 12.23
C ASN A 27 0.32 4.02 12.41
N ASN A 28 -0.78 4.52 11.84
CA ASN A 28 -2.11 3.91 12.00
C ASN A 28 -2.43 2.83 10.94
N ASN A 29 -1.63 2.73 9.89
CA ASN A 29 -1.81 1.73 8.84
C ASN A 29 -0.59 0.80 8.81
N ALA A 30 -0.82 -0.50 9.07
CA ALA A 30 0.25 -1.50 9.17
C ALA A 30 1.08 -1.59 7.87
N LEU A 31 0.44 -1.54 6.71
CA LEU A 31 1.10 -1.56 5.41
C LEU A 31 1.97 -0.31 5.19
N LEU A 32 1.42 0.89 5.43
CA LEU A 32 2.16 2.15 5.29
C LEU A 32 3.34 2.21 6.28
N HIS A 33 3.12 1.77 7.52
CA HIS A 33 4.19 1.68 8.52
C HIS A 33 5.33 0.78 8.04
N ARG A 34 5.00 -0.38 7.47
CA ARG A 34 6.00 -1.33 6.95
C ARG A 34 6.76 -0.77 5.75
N LEU A 35 6.06 -0.17 4.78
CA LEU A 35 6.66 0.48 3.62
C LEU A 35 7.62 1.61 4.01
N LYS A 36 7.22 2.45 4.98
CA LYS A 36 8.07 3.50 5.54
C LYS A 36 9.31 2.93 6.23
N LYS A 37 9.15 1.91 7.06
CA LYS A 37 10.23 1.26 7.81
C LYS A 37 11.26 0.61 6.89
N LYS A 38 10.82 0.04 5.76
CA LYS A 38 11.72 -0.55 4.74
C LYS A 38 12.33 0.47 3.79
N GLY A 39 11.95 1.74 3.85
CA GLY A 39 12.44 2.77 2.94
C GLY A 39 11.89 2.64 1.51
N ASN A 40 10.77 1.93 1.33
CA ASN A 40 10.13 1.75 0.03
C ASN A 40 9.29 2.97 -0.41
N MET A 41 9.27 4.02 0.39
CA MET A 41 8.64 5.30 0.05
C MET A 41 9.70 6.26 -0.47
N ARG A 42 9.58 6.67 -1.73
CA ARG A 42 10.50 7.61 -2.37
C ARG A 42 9.80 8.95 -2.64
N PRO A 43 10.34 10.08 -2.16
CA PRO A 43 9.91 11.39 -2.61
C PRO A 43 10.39 11.60 -4.06
N LEU A 44 9.49 12.06 -4.92
CA LEU A 44 9.80 12.39 -6.31
C LEU A 44 9.75 13.91 -6.49
N SER A 45 10.72 14.46 -7.19
CA SER A 45 10.88 15.91 -7.38
C SER A 45 10.07 16.49 -8.55
N GLY A 46 9.22 15.68 -9.21
CA GLY A 46 8.40 16.11 -10.35
C GLY A 46 8.43 15.10 -11.48
N GLY A 47 7.94 15.52 -12.65
CA GLY A 47 7.78 14.69 -13.83
C GLY A 47 6.32 14.59 -14.26
N ARG A 48 6.08 14.31 -15.53
CA ARG A 48 4.72 14.18 -16.07
C ARG A 48 4.03 12.90 -15.56
N LYS A 49 4.79 11.82 -15.43
CA LYS A 49 4.36 10.51 -14.95
C LYS A 49 5.42 9.93 -14.04
N ILE A 50 5.03 8.95 -13.24
CA ILE A 50 5.94 8.16 -12.43
C ILE A 50 6.30 6.92 -13.23
N ASN A 51 7.58 6.79 -13.60
CA ASN A 51 8.09 5.64 -14.36
C ASN A 51 8.87 4.72 -13.43
N GLN A 52 8.55 3.43 -13.49
CA GLN A 52 9.31 2.38 -12.86
C GLN A 52 9.93 1.49 -13.93
N GLU A 53 11.25 1.52 -14.03
CA GLU A 53 12.00 0.66 -14.94
C GLU A 53 11.92 -0.80 -14.50
N LEU A 54 11.73 -1.69 -15.48
CA LEU A 54 11.56 -3.13 -15.27
C LEU A 54 12.46 -3.90 -16.23
N GLU A 55 13.19 -4.86 -15.70
CA GLU A 55 13.84 -5.93 -16.47
C GLU A 55 12.90 -7.13 -16.46
N TYR A 56 12.42 -7.54 -17.63
CA TYR A 56 11.37 -8.56 -17.74
C TYR A 56 11.84 -9.88 -18.37
N ALA A 57 13.00 -9.90 -18.99
CA ALA A 57 13.54 -11.09 -19.62
C ALA A 57 15.06 -11.19 -19.43
N ALA A 58 15.56 -12.40 -19.37
CA ALA A 58 17.00 -12.64 -19.46
C ALA A 58 17.47 -12.44 -20.90
N ASN A 59 18.73 -12.09 -21.08
CA ASN A 59 19.33 -11.97 -22.40
C ASN A 59 19.42 -13.36 -23.06
N GLY A 60 18.65 -13.56 -24.14
CA GLY A 60 18.56 -14.82 -24.88
C GLY A 60 19.81 -15.18 -25.67
N THR A 61 20.80 -14.26 -25.80
CA THR A 61 22.07 -14.54 -26.45
C THR A 61 23.09 -15.24 -25.53
N THR A 62 22.73 -15.50 -24.27
CA THR A 62 23.59 -16.21 -23.33
C THR A 62 23.69 -17.69 -23.74
N MET A 63 24.89 -18.15 -24.11
CA MET A 63 25.15 -19.51 -24.57
C MET A 63 26.52 -20.03 -24.13
N TRP A 64 26.62 -21.35 -23.97
CA TRP A 64 27.89 -22.04 -23.90
C TRP A 64 28.41 -22.26 -25.31
N TYR A 65 29.67 -22.00 -25.60
CA TYR A 65 30.22 -22.14 -26.92
C TYR A 65 31.54 -22.94 -26.93
N SER A 66 31.81 -23.55 -28.04
CA SER A 66 33.08 -24.26 -28.33
C SER A 66 33.81 -23.52 -29.46
N GLY A 67 35.10 -23.32 -29.34
CA GLY A 67 36.06 -22.50 -30.07
C GLY A 67 35.73 -21.89 -31.41
N TYR A 68 34.96 -22.53 -32.28
CA TYR A 68 34.65 -22.09 -33.65
C TYR A 68 33.16 -21.88 -33.92
N GLU A 69 32.33 -21.92 -32.89
CA GLU A 69 30.88 -21.67 -33.03
C GLU A 69 30.59 -20.18 -33.24
N ASN A 70 29.57 -19.89 -34.04
CA ASN A 70 29.09 -18.54 -34.20
C ASN A 70 28.29 -18.12 -32.98
N LEU A 71 28.64 -16.96 -32.40
CA LEU A 71 27.88 -16.36 -31.29
C LEU A 71 26.65 -15.61 -31.83
N GLU A 72 25.53 -15.78 -31.16
CA GLU A 72 24.31 -14.98 -31.40
C GLU A 72 24.51 -13.55 -30.86
N ILE A 73 24.45 -12.58 -31.75
CA ILE A 73 24.67 -11.15 -31.45
C ILE A 73 23.45 -10.27 -31.69
N THR A 74 22.28 -10.89 -31.90
CA THR A 74 21.04 -10.14 -32.15
C THR A 74 20.65 -9.32 -30.91
N PRO A 75 20.35 -8.02 -31.05
CA PRO A 75 19.84 -7.21 -29.95
C PRO A 75 18.57 -7.82 -29.34
N GLN A 76 18.48 -7.81 -28.00
CA GLN A 76 17.35 -8.36 -27.27
C GLN A 76 16.65 -7.25 -26.49
N ASP A 77 15.32 -7.21 -26.58
CA ASP A 77 14.50 -6.33 -25.75
C ASP A 77 14.27 -6.97 -24.37
N VAL A 78 14.97 -6.49 -23.36
CA VAL A 78 14.93 -7.03 -21.99
C VAL A 78 14.40 -6.04 -20.97
N PHE A 79 14.24 -4.77 -21.35
CA PHE A 79 13.78 -3.70 -20.45
C PHE A 79 12.44 -3.12 -20.91
N THR A 80 11.63 -2.75 -19.94
CA THR A 80 10.39 -1.99 -20.15
C THR A 80 10.18 -1.04 -18.98
N SER A 81 9.13 -0.22 -19.01
CA SER A 81 8.77 0.63 -17.89
C SER A 81 7.28 0.56 -17.58
N ALA A 82 6.95 0.55 -16.29
CA ALA A 82 5.59 0.76 -15.83
C ALA A 82 5.37 2.26 -15.55
N GLU A 83 4.29 2.82 -16.06
CA GLU A 83 3.96 4.24 -15.95
C GLU A 83 2.72 4.44 -15.08
N PHE A 84 2.82 5.35 -14.11
CA PHE A 84 1.72 5.70 -13.22
C PHE A 84 1.46 7.20 -13.25
N ASP A 85 0.18 7.57 -13.21
CA ASP A 85 -0.24 8.96 -13.17
C ASP A 85 -0.24 9.50 -11.73
N TRP A 86 0.08 10.79 -11.59
CA TRP A 86 -0.01 11.48 -10.32
C TRP A 86 -1.47 11.58 -9.86
N LYS A 87 -1.69 11.36 -8.59
CA LYS A 87 -2.98 11.52 -7.93
C LYS A 87 -2.87 12.57 -6.82
N GLN A 88 -3.97 13.27 -6.56
CA GLN A 88 -4.00 14.34 -5.57
C GLN A 88 -5.15 14.10 -4.59
N LEU A 89 -4.88 14.30 -3.31
CA LEU A 89 -5.87 14.28 -2.25
C LEU A 89 -5.89 15.65 -1.56
N ALA A 90 -7.06 16.21 -1.39
CA ALA A 90 -7.25 17.50 -0.70
C ALA A 90 -8.45 17.44 0.22
N VAL A 91 -8.37 18.13 1.34
CA VAL A 91 -9.48 18.37 2.27
C VAL A 91 -9.63 19.89 2.47
N ALA A 92 -10.82 20.40 2.24
CA ALA A 92 -11.12 21.82 2.46
C ALA A 92 -11.68 22.04 3.87
N VAL A 93 -11.15 23.02 4.57
CA VAL A 93 -11.68 23.52 5.84
C VAL A 93 -12.22 24.92 5.60
N SER A 94 -13.51 25.12 5.84
CA SER A 94 -14.17 26.42 5.69
C SER A 94 -14.90 26.79 6.96
N ILE A 95 -14.97 28.11 7.24
CA ILE A 95 -15.72 28.72 8.34
C ILE A 95 -16.57 29.81 7.72
N SER A 96 -17.88 29.81 8.02
CA SER A 96 -18.77 30.89 7.54
C SER A 96 -18.61 32.15 8.38
N GLY A 97 -18.83 33.32 7.76
CA GLY A 97 -18.76 34.60 8.47
C GLY A 97 -19.80 34.72 9.63
N LEU A 98 -20.94 34.04 9.49
CA LEU A 98 -21.95 34.00 10.55
C LEU A 98 -21.46 33.19 11.76
N GLU A 99 -20.84 32.04 11.54
CA GLU A 99 -20.25 31.22 12.61
C GLU A 99 -19.12 31.98 13.32
N GLN A 100 -18.36 32.77 12.57
CA GLN A 100 -17.30 33.63 13.12
C GLN A 100 -17.84 34.71 14.00
N LEU A 101 -19.01 35.33 13.64
CA LEU A 101 -19.67 36.33 14.44
C LEU A 101 -20.35 35.74 15.69
N GLN A 102 -20.92 34.55 15.60
CA GLN A 102 -21.53 33.83 16.71
C GLN A 102 -20.52 33.36 17.74
N ASN A 103 -19.33 32.96 17.29
CA ASN A 103 -18.19 32.63 18.14
C ASN A 103 -17.31 33.87 18.40
N SER A 104 -17.92 34.92 18.92
CA SER A 104 -17.21 36.17 19.26
C SER A 104 -16.34 35.98 20.51
N GLY A 105 -15.10 35.57 20.30
CA GLY A 105 -14.09 35.42 21.34
C GLY A 105 -12.87 34.68 20.76
N LYS A 106 -11.69 35.17 21.12
CA LYS A 106 -10.44 34.66 20.55
C LYS A 106 -10.23 33.15 20.80
N GLU A 107 -10.67 32.67 21.95
CA GLU A 107 -10.55 31.27 22.36
C GLU A 107 -11.58 30.36 21.64
N ALA A 108 -12.84 30.81 21.52
CA ALA A 108 -13.88 30.04 20.83
C ALA A 108 -13.59 29.84 19.34
N ILE A 109 -13.06 30.84 18.64
CA ILE A 109 -12.66 30.73 17.23
C ILE A 109 -11.50 29.74 17.06
N ILE A 110 -10.54 29.75 17.96
CA ILE A 110 -9.39 28.83 17.95
C ILE A 110 -9.88 27.41 18.16
N ASP A 111 -10.80 27.16 19.10
CA ASP A 111 -11.33 25.81 19.37
C ASP A 111 -12.12 25.26 18.19
N LEU A 112 -12.98 26.09 17.56
CA LEU A 112 -13.74 25.66 16.39
C LEU A 112 -12.84 25.36 15.21
N LEU A 113 -11.87 26.20 14.92
CA LEU A 113 -10.88 25.97 13.86
C LEU A 113 -10.06 24.70 14.13
N GLU A 114 -9.59 24.54 15.37
CA GLU A 114 -8.82 23.37 15.76
C GLU A 114 -9.63 22.08 15.61
N SER A 115 -10.90 22.07 16.01
CA SER A 115 -11.80 20.93 15.87
C SER A 115 -12.04 20.57 14.40
N ARG A 116 -12.24 21.57 13.52
CA ARG A 116 -12.41 21.36 12.08
C ARG A 116 -11.15 20.86 11.41
N VAL A 117 -9.97 21.38 11.78
CA VAL A 117 -8.69 20.89 11.28
C VAL A 117 -8.46 19.45 11.73
N LYS A 118 -8.71 19.10 13.00
CA LYS A 118 -8.62 17.72 13.49
C LYS A 118 -9.56 16.77 12.75
N ASN A 119 -10.78 17.22 12.43
CA ASN A 119 -11.72 16.42 11.66
C ASN A 119 -11.24 16.22 10.22
N ALA A 120 -10.73 17.27 9.58
CA ALA A 120 -10.13 17.19 8.24
C ALA A 120 -8.91 16.25 8.21
N GLU A 121 -8.06 16.33 9.24
CA GLU A 121 -6.92 15.40 9.41
C GLU A 121 -7.38 13.94 9.46
N ARG A 122 -8.38 13.62 10.30
CA ARG A 122 -8.92 12.25 10.39
C ARG A 122 -9.53 11.77 9.08
N SER A 123 -10.31 12.64 8.41
CA SER A 123 -10.92 12.31 7.13
C SER A 123 -9.86 12.01 6.05
N MET A 124 -8.77 12.81 6.03
CA MET A 124 -7.67 12.60 5.11
C MET A 124 -6.93 11.29 5.40
N VAL A 125 -6.69 10.96 6.66
CA VAL A 125 -6.08 9.69 7.10
C VAL A 125 -6.93 8.51 6.65
N ASN A 126 -8.24 8.53 6.90
CA ASN A 126 -9.13 7.46 6.52
C ASN A 126 -9.18 7.28 5.00
N THR A 127 -9.36 8.38 4.25
CA THR A 127 -9.39 8.32 2.78
C THR A 127 -8.09 7.80 2.19
N LEU A 128 -6.94 8.17 2.76
CA LEU A 128 -5.65 7.64 2.29
C LEU A 128 -5.50 6.15 2.64
N SER A 129 -5.93 5.73 3.83
CA SER A 129 -5.91 4.32 4.23
C SER A 129 -6.80 3.46 3.34
N ASP A 130 -8.01 3.93 3.03
CA ASP A 130 -8.92 3.26 2.11
C ASP A 130 -8.32 3.20 0.69
N GLY A 131 -7.73 4.30 0.22
CA GLY A 131 -7.09 4.39 -1.09
C GLY A 131 -5.91 3.42 -1.27
N VAL A 132 -5.15 3.13 -0.21
CA VAL A 132 -4.05 2.15 -0.28
C VAL A 132 -4.55 0.73 -0.58
N TYR A 133 -5.78 0.41 -0.20
CA TYR A 133 -6.39 -0.90 -0.47
C TYR A 133 -7.32 -0.89 -1.69
N SER A 134 -7.64 0.27 -2.28
CA SER A 134 -8.59 0.40 -3.38
C SER A 134 -8.07 -0.17 -4.72
N ASP A 135 -8.98 -0.32 -5.67
CA ASP A 135 -8.65 -0.66 -7.07
C ASP A 135 -8.31 0.57 -7.94
N GLY A 136 -8.43 1.78 -7.39
CA GLY A 136 -8.16 3.05 -8.08
C GLY A 136 -9.24 3.49 -9.07
N THR A 137 -10.40 2.81 -9.13
CA THR A 137 -11.51 3.18 -10.04
C THR A 137 -12.45 4.22 -9.43
N GLY A 138 -12.43 4.38 -8.12
CA GLY A 138 -13.25 5.33 -7.39
C GLY A 138 -13.03 6.77 -7.81
N SER A 139 -14.01 7.65 -7.50
CA SER A 139 -13.98 9.08 -7.81
C SER A 139 -13.68 9.38 -9.30
N SER A 140 -14.22 8.58 -10.22
CA SER A 140 -13.93 8.65 -11.67
C SER A 140 -12.44 8.43 -12.00
N SER A 141 -11.84 7.42 -11.39
CA SER A 141 -10.42 7.03 -11.55
C SER A 141 -9.41 8.09 -11.09
N LYS A 142 -9.81 8.94 -10.14
CA LYS A 142 -8.93 9.94 -9.51
C LYS A 142 -8.23 9.41 -8.27
N GLU A 143 -8.68 8.28 -7.73
CA GLU A 143 -8.06 7.64 -6.56
C GLU A 143 -6.71 7.01 -6.90
N ILE A 144 -5.91 6.78 -5.86
CA ILE A 144 -4.67 6.02 -6.01
C ILE A 144 -5.00 4.56 -6.29
N GLY A 145 -4.24 3.92 -7.18
CA GLY A 145 -4.31 2.48 -7.37
C GLY A 145 -3.61 1.77 -6.22
N GLY A 146 -4.38 1.15 -5.35
CA GLY A 146 -3.91 0.44 -4.17
C GLY A 146 -3.66 -1.05 -4.41
N LEU A 147 -3.70 -1.82 -3.32
CA LEU A 147 -3.40 -3.25 -3.35
C LEU A 147 -4.35 -4.03 -4.26
N GLN A 148 -5.64 -3.70 -4.28
CA GLN A 148 -6.62 -4.41 -5.11
C GLN A 148 -6.35 -4.25 -6.61
N LEU A 149 -5.76 -3.12 -7.05
CA LEU A 149 -5.27 -2.96 -8.42
C LEU A 149 -4.01 -3.79 -8.67
N LEU A 150 -3.05 -3.76 -7.74
CA LEU A 150 -1.75 -4.40 -7.90
C LEU A 150 -1.82 -5.91 -7.72
N VAL A 151 -2.65 -6.38 -6.80
CA VAL A 151 -2.84 -7.80 -6.46
C VAL A 151 -4.30 -8.17 -6.78
N ALA A 152 -4.56 -8.48 -8.04
CA ALA A 152 -5.90 -8.81 -8.52
C ALA A 152 -6.24 -10.29 -8.31
N ASP A 153 -7.52 -10.59 -8.03
CA ASP A 153 -8.03 -11.96 -7.93
C ASP A 153 -7.90 -12.72 -9.28
N SER A 154 -8.03 -11.99 -10.39
CA SER A 154 -7.84 -12.50 -11.74
C SER A 154 -6.54 -11.94 -12.37
N PRO A 155 -5.36 -12.49 -12.07
CA PRO A 155 -4.07 -11.91 -12.44
C PRO A 155 -3.80 -11.89 -13.94
N SER A 156 -4.54 -12.63 -14.74
CA SER A 156 -4.42 -12.65 -16.20
C SER A 156 -5.23 -11.55 -16.91
N THR A 157 -5.90 -10.66 -16.17
CA THR A 157 -6.75 -9.61 -16.73
C THR A 157 -6.29 -8.22 -16.28
N GLY A 158 -6.69 -7.20 -17.05
CA GLY A 158 -6.45 -5.80 -16.71
C GLY A 158 -5.07 -5.28 -17.13
N THR A 159 -4.95 -3.96 -17.03
CA THR A 159 -3.72 -3.22 -17.36
C THR A 159 -3.28 -2.43 -16.14
N VAL A 160 -2.03 -2.58 -15.73
CA VAL A 160 -1.44 -1.90 -14.58
C VAL A 160 -0.13 -1.25 -15.02
N GLY A 161 0.03 0.04 -14.75
CA GLY A 161 1.22 0.77 -15.19
C GLY A 161 1.43 0.76 -16.70
N GLY A 162 0.36 0.74 -17.51
CA GLY A 162 0.43 0.65 -18.97
C GLY A 162 0.72 -0.76 -19.52
N ILE A 163 1.01 -1.75 -18.66
CA ILE A 163 1.33 -3.12 -19.06
C ILE A 163 0.10 -4.01 -18.94
N ASN A 164 -0.31 -4.64 -20.05
CA ASN A 164 -1.45 -5.56 -20.08
C ASN A 164 -1.06 -6.94 -19.54
N ARG A 165 -1.70 -7.37 -18.45
CA ARG A 165 -1.47 -8.66 -17.79
C ARG A 165 -1.87 -9.87 -18.64
N ALA A 166 -2.82 -9.71 -19.58
CA ALA A 166 -3.20 -10.80 -20.48
C ALA A 166 -2.02 -11.23 -21.37
N ASN A 167 -1.22 -10.25 -21.85
CA ASN A 167 -0.12 -10.46 -22.77
C ASN A 167 1.20 -10.77 -22.06
N TRP A 168 1.38 -10.26 -20.83
CA TRP A 168 2.67 -10.28 -20.15
C TRP A 168 2.57 -11.02 -18.80
N SER A 169 3.00 -12.28 -18.80
CA SER A 169 2.92 -13.14 -17.61
C SER A 169 3.84 -12.71 -16.47
N PHE A 170 4.97 -12.05 -16.76
CA PHE A 170 5.90 -11.57 -15.74
C PHE A 170 5.28 -10.47 -14.84
N TRP A 171 4.22 -9.79 -15.32
CA TRP A 171 3.52 -8.71 -14.61
C TRP A 171 2.30 -9.19 -13.83
N ARG A 172 2.07 -10.49 -13.79
CA ARG A 172 0.96 -11.11 -13.05
C ARG A 172 1.35 -11.33 -11.60
N ASN A 173 0.44 -11.00 -10.68
CA ASN A 173 0.55 -11.48 -9.31
C ASN A 173 0.17 -12.97 -9.22
N ILE A 174 0.57 -13.61 -8.14
CA ILE A 174 0.11 -14.97 -7.80
C ILE A 174 -1.25 -14.82 -7.11
N SER A 175 -2.24 -15.58 -7.57
CA SER A 175 -3.52 -15.77 -6.89
C SER A 175 -3.68 -17.23 -6.52
N TYR A 176 -4.36 -17.50 -5.41
CA TYR A 176 -4.66 -18.84 -4.92
C TYR A 176 -6.05 -18.85 -4.32
N ASP A 177 -6.96 -19.55 -4.94
CA ASP A 177 -8.31 -19.77 -4.43
C ASP A 177 -8.35 -21.10 -3.67
N SER A 178 -8.63 -21.02 -2.36
CA SER A 178 -8.68 -22.21 -1.51
C SER A 178 -9.73 -23.23 -1.97
N THR A 179 -10.80 -22.80 -2.62
CA THR A 179 -11.87 -23.68 -3.10
C THR A 179 -11.46 -24.38 -4.38
N THR A 180 -10.91 -23.64 -5.34
CA THR A 180 -10.56 -24.17 -6.67
C THR A 180 -9.19 -24.87 -6.66
N ASP A 181 -8.19 -24.22 -6.04
CA ASP A 181 -6.81 -24.70 -6.05
C ASP A 181 -6.49 -25.58 -4.83
N GLY A 182 -7.16 -25.31 -3.70
CA GLY A 182 -6.94 -26.00 -2.42
C GLY A 182 -7.89 -27.14 -2.11
N GLY A 183 -8.94 -27.31 -2.94
CA GLY A 183 -9.92 -28.38 -2.78
C GLY A 183 -10.98 -28.15 -1.68
N GLY A 184 -11.07 -26.94 -1.10
CA GLY A 184 -12.09 -26.60 -0.12
C GLY A 184 -11.90 -25.24 0.53
N ALA A 185 -12.96 -24.73 1.15
CA ALA A 185 -12.92 -23.47 1.88
C ALA A 185 -11.87 -23.48 3.00
N ALA A 186 -11.29 -22.33 3.28
CA ALA A 186 -10.32 -22.17 4.35
C ALA A 186 -10.96 -22.41 5.72
N THR A 187 -10.28 -23.19 6.55
CA THR A 187 -10.65 -23.51 7.94
C THR A 187 -9.42 -23.41 8.84
N SER A 188 -9.57 -23.39 10.14
CA SER A 188 -8.44 -23.39 11.08
C SER A 188 -7.52 -24.63 10.96
N SER A 189 -8.00 -25.72 10.37
CA SER A 189 -7.20 -26.94 10.18
C SER A 189 -6.38 -26.97 8.90
N ASN A 190 -6.81 -26.26 7.83
CA ASN A 190 -6.17 -26.29 6.52
C ASN A 190 -5.47 -24.98 6.11
N ILE A 191 -5.76 -23.85 6.78
CA ILE A 191 -5.24 -22.52 6.44
C ILE A 191 -3.72 -22.48 6.35
N GLN A 192 -3.02 -23.16 7.26
CA GLN A 192 -1.55 -23.20 7.25
C GLN A 192 -1.00 -23.90 6.00
N GLY A 193 -1.68 -24.96 5.54
CA GLY A 193 -1.32 -25.65 4.29
C GLY A 193 -1.46 -24.74 3.08
N TYR A 194 -2.53 -23.97 3.00
CA TYR A 194 -2.74 -23.00 1.93
C TYR A 194 -1.72 -21.86 1.96
N MET A 195 -1.45 -21.31 3.16
CA MET A 195 -0.41 -20.31 3.35
C MET A 195 0.98 -20.83 2.95
N ASN A 196 1.32 -22.10 3.28
CA ASN A 196 2.57 -22.73 2.85
C ASN A 196 2.68 -22.77 1.32
N THR A 197 1.61 -23.15 0.64
CA THR A 197 1.58 -23.23 -0.84
C THR A 197 1.87 -21.87 -1.47
N VAL A 198 1.16 -20.83 -1.02
CA VAL A 198 1.35 -19.47 -1.54
C VAL A 198 2.74 -18.93 -1.19
N TYR A 199 3.17 -19.13 0.05
CA TYR A 199 4.48 -18.68 0.52
C TYR A 199 5.62 -19.27 -0.33
N ASN A 200 5.59 -20.57 -0.58
CA ASN A 200 6.61 -21.24 -1.38
C ASN A 200 6.64 -20.75 -2.84
N GLN A 201 5.50 -20.37 -3.41
CA GLN A 201 5.44 -19.78 -4.75
C GLN A 201 6.00 -18.36 -4.81
N LEU A 202 5.97 -17.62 -3.68
CA LEU A 202 6.43 -16.24 -3.60
C LEU A 202 7.93 -16.13 -3.28
N VAL A 203 8.55 -17.19 -2.73
CA VAL A 203 9.98 -17.19 -2.39
C VAL A 203 10.82 -17.22 -3.65
N ARG A 204 11.77 -16.29 -3.79
CA ARG A 204 12.76 -16.22 -4.85
C ARG A 204 14.15 -16.05 -4.27
N GLY A 205 14.86 -17.14 -4.12
CA GLY A 205 16.19 -17.10 -3.51
C GLY A 205 16.16 -16.58 -2.08
N THR A 206 16.76 -15.42 -1.83
CA THR A 206 16.76 -14.74 -0.54
C THR A 206 15.54 -13.85 -0.29
N ASP A 207 14.79 -13.54 -1.35
CA ASP A 207 13.58 -12.73 -1.25
C ASP A 207 12.39 -13.58 -0.82
N HIS A 208 11.74 -13.16 0.25
CA HIS A 208 10.55 -13.81 0.81
C HIS A 208 9.55 -12.78 1.32
N PRO A 209 8.27 -13.14 1.41
CA PRO A 209 7.27 -12.28 2.01
C PRO A 209 7.63 -11.93 3.46
N ASP A 210 7.47 -10.67 3.83
CA ASP A 210 7.76 -10.16 5.16
C ASP A 210 6.55 -9.53 5.85
N LEU A 211 5.46 -9.35 5.12
CA LEU A 211 4.19 -8.86 5.60
C LEU A 211 3.05 -9.64 4.96
N ILE A 212 2.14 -10.11 5.77
CA ILE A 212 0.87 -10.72 5.36
C ILE A 212 -0.25 -9.86 5.94
N VAL A 213 -1.06 -9.28 5.07
CA VAL A 213 -2.25 -8.53 5.47
C VAL A 213 -3.45 -9.44 5.31
N ALA A 214 -4.18 -9.65 6.37
CA ALA A 214 -5.35 -10.53 6.39
C ALA A 214 -6.59 -9.76 6.84
N ASP A 215 -7.75 -10.15 6.30
CA ASP A 215 -9.01 -9.70 6.87
C ASP A 215 -9.30 -10.38 8.21
N ASN A 216 -10.30 -9.89 8.93
CA ASN A 216 -10.66 -10.40 10.24
C ASN A 216 -10.99 -11.91 10.23
N ASN A 217 -11.61 -12.42 9.17
CA ASN A 217 -11.97 -13.83 9.06
C ASN A 217 -10.73 -14.71 8.91
N TYR A 218 -9.88 -14.43 7.94
CA TYR A 218 -8.65 -15.20 7.73
C TYR A 218 -7.66 -15.07 8.89
N TYR A 219 -7.57 -13.89 9.51
CA TYR A 219 -6.78 -13.70 10.71
C TYR A 219 -7.24 -14.59 11.86
N ASN A 220 -8.56 -14.68 12.10
CA ASN A 220 -9.15 -15.55 13.12
C ASN A 220 -8.95 -17.05 12.81
N LEU A 221 -9.06 -17.46 11.54
CA LEU A 221 -8.76 -18.84 11.13
C LEU A 221 -7.30 -19.20 11.41
N TYR A 222 -6.38 -18.29 11.08
CA TYR A 222 -4.98 -18.48 11.37
C TYR A 222 -4.71 -18.51 12.89
N LEU A 223 -5.27 -17.57 13.65
CA LEU A 223 -5.18 -17.54 15.10
C LEU A 223 -5.70 -18.85 15.72
N GLY A 224 -6.83 -19.36 15.23
CA GLY A 224 -7.41 -20.65 15.65
C GLY A 224 -6.49 -21.84 15.36
N SER A 225 -5.79 -21.81 14.22
CA SER A 225 -4.83 -22.86 13.86
C SER A 225 -3.60 -22.93 14.78
N LEU A 226 -3.27 -21.80 15.45
CA LEU A 226 -2.14 -21.71 16.38
C LEU A 226 -2.52 -22.06 17.82
N GLN A 227 -3.79 -22.31 18.14
CA GLN A 227 -4.20 -22.63 19.53
C GLN A 227 -3.61 -23.95 20.02
N THR A 228 -3.34 -24.88 19.13
CA THR A 228 -2.68 -26.17 19.42
C THR A 228 -1.15 -26.09 19.37
N ILE A 229 -0.60 -24.99 18.85
CA ILE A 229 0.83 -24.74 18.69
C ILE A 229 1.17 -23.45 19.44
N GLN A 230 2.39 -23.33 19.95
CA GLN A 230 2.84 -22.14 20.67
C GLN A 230 2.75 -20.89 19.78
N ARG A 231 2.05 -19.84 20.23
CA ARG A 231 1.95 -18.56 19.54
C ARG A 231 3.29 -17.84 19.56
N VAL A 232 3.73 -17.37 18.40
CA VAL A 232 4.89 -16.48 18.28
C VAL A 232 4.38 -15.09 17.93
N THR A 233 4.62 -14.13 18.81
CA THR A 233 4.26 -12.71 18.63
C THR A 233 5.51 -11.86 18.44
N ASP A 234 5.41 -10.75 17.70
CA ASP A 234 6.48 -9.78 17.58
C ASP A 234 6.24 -8.58 18.50
N ASP A 235 7.09 -8.42 19.52
CA ASP A 235 7.02 -7.32 20.47
C ASP A 235 7.18 -5.94 19.80
N LYS A 236 7.91 -5.84 18.70
CA LYS A 236 8.12 -4.57 17.98
C LYS A 236 6.87 -4.10 17.26
N MET A 237 6.10 -5.00 16.66
CA MET A 237 4.83 -4.68 16.03
C MET A 237 3.74 -4.41 17.06
N ALA A 238 3.75 -5.14 18.17
CA ALA A 238 2.87 -4.88 19.31
C ALA A 238 3.15 -3.49 19.93
N SER A 239 4.42 -3.09 20.02
CA SER A 239 4.81 -1.75 20.49
C SER A 239 4.33 -0.61 19.56
N ALA A 240 4.15 -0.90 18.26
CA ALA A 240 3.57 0.04 17.29
C ALA A 240 2.03 0.10 17.34
N GLY A 241 1.39 -0.67 18.22
CA GLY A 241 -0.07 -0.71 18.40
C GLY A 241 -0.81 -1.65 17.44
N PHE A 242 -0.10 -2.49 16.69
CA PHE A 242 -0.71 -3.49 15.80
C PHE A 242 -0.73 -4.86 16.47
N THR A 243 -1.87 -5.53 16.39
CA THR A 243 -1.96 -6.95 16.76
C THR A 243 -1.35 -7.77 15.63
N SER A 244 -0.18 -8.38 15.85
CA SER A 244 0.49 -9.18 14.84
C SER A 244 0.83 -10.57 15.35
N LEU A 245 0.78 -11.53 14.43
CA LEU A 245 1.27 -12.89 14.60
C LEU A 245 2.44 -13.09 13.65
N LYS A 246 3.24 -14.13 13.83
CA LYS A 246 4.33 -14.47 12.91
C LYS A 246 4.05 -15.74 12.15
N TYR A 247 4.42 -15.71 10.85
CA TYR A 247 4.38 -16.86 9.99
C TYR A 247 5.65 -16.90 9.12
N MET A 248 6.51 -17.90 9.30
CA MET A 248 7.79 -18.05 8.58
C MET A 248 8.66 -16.77 8.51
N GLY A 249 8.64 -15.96 9.56
CA GLY A 249 9.36 -14.68 9.62
C GLY A 249 8.58 -13.47 9.13
N ALA A 250 7.45 -13.66 8.42
CA ALA A 250 6.55 -12.59 8.03
C ALA A 250 5.62 -12.19 9.19
N ASP A 251 5.31 -10.90 9.28
CA ASP A 251 4.33 -10.38 10.22
C ASP A 251 2.92 -10.52 9.62
N VAL A 252 2.01 -11.18 10.34
CA VAL A 252 0.59 -11.30 9.95
C VAL A 252 -0.20 -10.25 10.73
N VAL A 253 -0.80 -9.32 10.00
CA VAL A 253 -1.54 -8.17 10.56
C VAL A 253 -2.95 -8.10 10.01
N LEU A 254 -3.84 -7.45 10.78
CA LEU A 254 -5.21 -7.11 10.42
C LEU A 254 -5.26 -5.88 9.53
#